data_45f3b2e82491e11b5ac0631f26113d1e
#
_entry.id   45f3b2e82491e11b5ac0631f26113d1e
#
_cell.length_a   1.000
_cell.length_b   1.000
_cell.length_c   1.000
_cell.angle_alpha   90.00
_cell.angle_beta   90.00
_cell.angle_gamma   90.00
#
_symmetry.space_group_name_H-M   'P 1'
#
loop_
_entity.id
_entity.type
_entity.pdbx_description
1 polymer ?
#
loop_
_entity_poly.entity_id
_entity_poly.type
_entity_poly.pdbx_seq_one_letter_code
_entity_poly.pdbx_strand_id
1 'polypeptide(L)'
;MPELAAFRASARALWREVRSDARPVIAPYPERGPAPSWKWDRPVDLLVGRALAGARPAMLARAEAIAEAAEALRPLDDADLDARCAALRVRLMRHGLSDPALIDQCFALIREVTGRMLGMRHFPVQLMGGLVMVEGGLAEMATGEGKTITALLPAIAGAMAGMPVHVFTVNDYLAERDAAKLRPVYERFGLSLGVVIHGQETPERRAAYRADVVYGTNKEITFDYLRDQTALGPKRGAARRVMRDLFGDRAREPLIMRGLYFAVVAEADSIFIDEARTPLILSAEMPANDDGLYLAALELVRQLEEGRHYRIREADRAVELTERGHRVVAELSEGLPQTRWRIRQAREQIASQAIAALRLYQRDRDYIVAEDKVQIVDESTGRVMADRSWEGGLHQLIEAKEEVELSGTRNTMARITYQRFFRRYLRLSGMSGTVKETAPELWADYGLKVTVVPRNRPNLRRDRGHQRHADAASKWAAVAEA
;
A
#
# COMPACT_ATOMS: atom_id res chain seq x y z
N MET A 1 -26.86 2.64 31.68
CA MET A 1 -26.08 3.87 31.88
C MET A 1 -24.57 3.63 32.11
N PRO A 2 -24.11 2.59 32.85
CA PRO A 2 -22.67 2.31 33.00
C PRO A 2 -22.00 1.86 31.70
N GLU A 3 -22.67 1.11 30.84
CA GLU A 3 -22.14 0.65 29.55
C GLU A 3 -21.88 1.78 28.54
N LEU A 4 -22.70 2.83 28.55
CA LEU A 4 -22.48 4.03 27.72
C LEU A 4 -21.28 4.85 28.19
N ALA A 5 -20.99 4.85 29.50
CA ALA A 5 -19.82 5.50 30.07
C ALA A 5 -18.53 4.71 29.75
N ALA A 6 -18.58 3.37 29.82
CA ALA A 6 -17.50 2.49 29.42
C ALA A 6 -17.22 2.58 27.91
N PHE A 7 -18.27 2.65 27.08
CA PHE A 7 -18.19 2.86 25.64
C PHE A 7 -17.54 4.20 25.30
N ARG A 8 -17.95 5.31 25.98
CA ARG A 8 -17.33 6.63 25.80
C ARG A 8 -15.88 6.67 26.28
N ALA A 9 -15.52 5.90 27.32
CA ALA A 9 -14.16 5.78 27.81
C ALA A 9 -13.27 4.99 26.84
N SER A 10 -13.76 3.88 26.28
CA SER A 10 -13.07 3.08 25.26
C SER A 10 -12.91 3.85 23.95
N ALA A 11 -13.95 4.53 23.49
CA ALA A 11 -13.89 5.40 22.32
C ALA A 11 -12.90 6.56 22.52
N ARG A 12 -12.86 7.16 23.73
CA ARG A 12 -11.87 8.21 24.07
C ARG A 12 -10.44 7.66 24.21
N ALA A 13 -10.26 6.43 24.68
CA ALA A 13 -8.94 5.80 24.75
C ALA A 13 -8.42 5.47 23.35
N LEU A 14 -9.26 4.92 22.47
CA LEU A 14 -8.95 4.71 21.05
C LEU A 14 -8.63 6.04 20.35
N TRP A 15 -9.41 7.10 20.65
CA TRP A 15 -9.15 8.45 20.15
C TRP A 15 -7.84 9.06 20.66
N ARG A 16 -7.43 8.76 21.90
CA ARG A 16 -6.12 9.18 22.41
C ARG A 16 -4.96 8.42 21.77
N GLU A 17 -5.14 7.14 21.48
CA GLU A 17 -4.14 6.34 20.76
C GLU A 17 -4.01 6.77 19.29
N VAL A 18 -5.11 7.11 18.63
CA VAL A 18 -5.13 7.67 17.27
C VAL A 18 -4.61 9.11 17.24
N ARG A 19 -4.80 9.88 18.34
CA ARG A 19 -4.24 11.20 18.57
C ARG A 19 -2.92 11.18 19.31
N SER A 20 -2.22 10.06 19.41
CA SER A 20 -0.89 10.10 20.00
C SER A 20 -0.10 11.20 19.30
N ASP A 21 0.23 12.24 20.03
CA ASP A 21 1.12 13.30 19.58
C ASP A 21 2.31 12.62 18.93
N ALA A 22 2.31 12.61 17.60
CA ALA A 22 3.41 12.06 16.86
C ALA A 22 4.58 13.03 16.97
N ARG A 23 5.13 13.14 18.19
CA ARG A 23 6.49 13.62 18.32
C ARG A 23 7.33 12.62 17.51
N PRO A 24 8.35 13.10 16.79
CA PRO A 24 9.25 12.20 16.10
C PRO A 24 9.73 11.17 17.11
N VAL A 25 9.19 9.97 17.01
CA VAL A 25 9.64 8.86 17.86
C VAL A 25 11.05 8.57 17.39
N ILE A 26 12.04 8.87 18.22
CA ILE A 26 13.42 8.48 17.98
C ILE A 26 13.47 6.97 18.14
N ALA A 27 13.08 6.27 17.11
CA ALA A 27 13.17 4.82 17.00
C ALA A 27 13.85 4.50 15.66
N PRO A 28 14.62 3.42 15.58
CA PRO A 28 15.33 3.07 14.36
C PRO A 28 14.40 2.82 13.16
N TYR A 29 13.13 2.49 13.39
CA TYR A 29 12.10 2.35 12.38
C TYR A 29 10.71 2.58 13.00
N PRO A 30 10.25 3.83 13.09
CA PRO A 30 8.96 4.16 13.69
C PRO A 30 7.80 3.60 12.86
N GLU A 31 7.00 2.76 13.51
CA GLU A 31 5.76 2.23 12.97
C GLU A 31 4.80 1.86 14.10
N ARG A 32 3.49 1.85 13.85
CA ARG A 32 2.53 1.26 14.78
C ARG A 32 2.72 -0.25 14.85
N GLY A 33 2.56 -0.81 16.03
CA GLY A 33 2.44 -2.24 16.23
C GLY A 33 1.26 -2.84 15.45
N PRO A 34 1.24 -4.16 15.24
CA PRO A 34 0.07 -4.82 14.66
C PRO A 34 -1.13 -4.56 15.57
N ALA A 35 -2.25 -4.13 14.96
CA ALA A 35 -3.48 -3.94 15.70
C ALA A 35 -3.94 -5.28 16.30
N PRO A 36 -4.46 -5.27 17.55
CA PRO A 36 -5.04 -6.46 18.15
C PRO A 36 -6.17 -6.99 17.26
N SER A 37 -6.25 -8.30 17.14
CA SER A 37 -7.30 -8.98 16.36
C SER A 37 -8.61 -9.07 17.16
N TRP A 38 -9.24 -7.94 17.48
CA TRP A 38 -10.51 -7.92 18.18
C TRP A 38 -11.63 -8.19 17.17
N LYS A 39 -12.16 -9.39 17.16
CA LYS A 39 -13.22 -9.79 16.25
C LYS A 39 -14.63 -9.41 16.74
N TRP A 40 -14.78 -9.06 18.02
CA TRP A 40 -16.09 -8.90 18.66
C TRP A 40 -16.65 -7.48 18.56
N ASP A 41 -15.83 -6.46 18.33
CA ASP A 41 -16.25 -5.06 18.33
C ASP A 41 -16.62 -4.53 16.92
N ARG A 42 -16.42 -5.34 15.86
CA ARG A 42 -16.66 -4.90 14.47
C ARG A 42 -18.08 -4.35 14.21
N PRO A 43 -19.18 -4.94 14.69
CA PRO A 43 -20.52 -4.37 14.53
C PRO A 43 -20.66 -3.00 15.19
N VAL A 44 -20.04 -2.81 16.35
CA VAL A 44 -20.06 -1.54 17.09
C VAL A 44 -19.25 -0.49 16.33
N ASP A 45 -18.06 -0.85 15.85
CA ASP A 45 -17.21 0.03 15.06
C ASP A 45 -17.90 0.50 13.76
N LEU A 46 -18.62 -0.38 13.07
CA LEU A 46 -19.41 -0.02 11.90
C LEU A 46 -20.49 1.01 12.20
N LEU A 47 -21.21 0.84 13.32
CA LEU A 47 -22.21 1.80 13.77
C LEU A 47 -21.58 3.15 14.14
N VAL A 48 -20.45 3.14 14.86
CA VAL A 48 -19.70 4.35 15.24
C VAL A 48 -19.20 5.06 14.00
N GLY A 49 -18.61 4.35 13.05
CA GLY A 49 -18.12 4.92 11.80
C GLY A 49 -19.22 5.63 11.02
N ARG A 50 -20.41 5.03 10.95
CA ARG A 50 -21.59 5.63 10.32
C ARG A 50 -22.06 6.90 11.04
N ALA A 51 -22.06 6.89 12.38
CA ALA A 51 -22.50 8.02 13.19
C ALA A 51 -21.48 9.18 13.16
N LEU A 52 -20.19 8.91 12.95
CA LEU A 52 -19.13 9.91 12.88
C LEU A 52 -18.96 10.52 11.49
N ALA A 53 -19.48 9.89 10.44
CA ALA A 53 -19.39 10.40 9.08
C ALA A 53 -20.33 11.59 8.87
N GLY A 54 -19.86 12.64 8.20
CA GLY A 54 -20.71 13.76 7.83
C GLY A 54 -20.02 15.11 7.76
N ALA A 55 -20.84 16.15 7.63
CA ALA A 55 -20.38 17.53 7.58
C ALA A 55 -19.91 18.04 8.95
N ARG A 56 -18.97 18.97 8.93
CA ARG A 56 -18.42 19.64 10.13
C ARG A 56 -18.44 21.16 9.93
N PRO A 57 -19.60 21.84 10.13
CA PRO A 57 -19.72 23.28 9.87
C PRO A 57 -18.70 24.13 10.62
N ALA A 58 -18.42 23.81 11.88
CA ALA A 58 -17.40 24.52 12.67
C ALA A 58 -15.99 24.44 12.07
N MET A 59 -15.68 23.35 11.36
CA MET A 59 -14.39 23.22 10.68
C MET A 59 -14.35 24.07 9.41
N LEU A 60 -15.46 24.22 8.69
CA LEU A 60 -15.57 25.13 7.57
C LEU A 60 -15.40 26.58 8.02
N ALA A 61 -16.10 27.00 9.09
CA ALA A 61 -15.94 28.33 9.64
C ALA A 61 -14.49 28.63 10.07
N ARG A 62 -13.79 27.63 10.65
CA ARG A 62 -12.35 27.75 10.96
C ARG A 62 -11.51 27.91 9.67
N ALA A 63 -11.83 27.17 8.63
CA ALA A 63 -11.14 27.28 7.34
C ALA A 63 -11.37 28.65 6.68
N GLU A 64 -12.56 29.23 6.79
CA GLU A 64 -12.88 30.58 6.34
C GLU A 64 -12.06 31.63 7.12
N ALA A 65 -11.97 31.50 8.42
CA ALA A 65 -11.12 32.38 9.26
C ALA A 65 -9.62 32.29 8.89
N ILE A 66 -9.12 31.08 8.58
CA ILE A 66 -7.75 30.90 8.06
C ILE A 66 -7.58 31.62 6.72
N ALA A 67 -8.56 31.50 5.83
CA ALA A 67 -8.49 32.15 4.51
C ALA A 67 -8.48 33.68 4.66
N GLU A 68 -9.26 34.23 5.58
CA GLU A 68 -9.29 35.65 5.91
C GLU A 68 -7.95 36.11 6.53
N ALA A 69 -7.43 35.38 7.51
CA ALA A 69 -6.14 35.67 8.13
C ALA A 69 -4.97 35.65 7.12
N ALA A 70 -5.05 34.81 6.09
CA ALA A 70 -4.07 34.75 5.02
C ALA A 70 -4.04 36.01 4.15
N GLU A 71 -5.13 36.77 4.05
CA GLU A 71 -5.14 38.04 3.29
C GLU A 71 -4.20 39.09 3.91
N ALA A 72 -3.99 39.05 5.22
CA ALA A 72 -3.03 39.94 5.91
C ALA A 72 -1.58 39.62 5.57
N LEU A 73 -1.30 38.46 4.94
CA LEU A 73 0.05 38.09 4.50
C LEU A 73 0.38 38.64 3.10
N ARG A 74 -0.62 39.06 2.33
CA ARG A 74 -0.42 39.53 0.93
C ARG A 74 0.52 40.73 0.78
N PRO A 75 0.45 41.76 1.65
CA PRO A 75 1.32 42.91 1.52
C PRO A 75 2.77 42.67 1.97
N LEU A 76 3.05 41.52 2.61
CA LEU A 76 4.41 41.19 3.06
C LEU A 76 5.34 40.94 1.86
N ASP A 77 6.56 41.36 1.97
CA ASP A 77 7.58 40.97 1.01
C ASP A 77 8.00 39.49 1.19
N ASP A 78 8.82 39.00 0.31
CA ASP A 78 9.24 37.62 0.31
C ASP A 78 10.17 37.28 1.49
N ALA A 79 10.99 38.25 1.94
CA ALA A 79 11.90 38.05 3.07
C ALA A 79 11.13 37.91 4.39
N ASP A 80 10.13 38.76 4.60
CA ASP A 80 9.25 38.71 5.77
C ASP A 80 8.44 37.41 5.80
N LEU A 81 7.96 36.96 4.63
CA LEU A 81 7.20 35.73 4.53
C LEU A 81 8.08 34.51 4.87
N ASP A 82 9.33 34.49 4.35
CA ASP A 82 10.30 33.41 4.62
C ASP A 82 10.71 33.39 6.10
N ALA A 83 10.91 34.55 6.72
CA ALA A 83 11.19 34.65 8.14
C ALA A 83 10.04 34.08 9.00
N ARG A 84 8.78 34.33 8.60
CA ARG A 84 7.60 33.74 9.27
C ARG A 84 7.53 32.22 9.07
N CYS A 85 7.82 31.72 7.89
CA CYS A 85 7.88 30.28 7.63
C CYS A 85 8.94 29.60 8.50
N ALA A 86 10.15 30.17 8.59
CA ALA A 86 11.23 29.65 9.41
C ALA A 86 10.88 29.67 10.91
N ALA A 87 10.31 30.76 11.43
CA ALA A 87 9.89 30.89 12.82
C ALA A 87 8.78 29.88 13.17
N LEU A 88 7.82 29.68 12.25
CA LEU A 88 6.74 28.71 12.43
C LEU A 88 7.27 27.28 12.44
N ARG A 89 8.23 26.93 11.58
CA ARG A 89 8.87 25.61 11.54
C ARG A 89 9.46 25.24 12.91
N VAL A 90 10.19 26.15 13.55
CA VAL A 90 10.76 25.92 14.89
C VAL A 90 9.68 25.62 15.92
N ARG A 91 8.54 26.31 15.86
CA ARG A 91 7.41 26.10 16.77
C ARG A 91 6.73 24.77 16.50
N LEU A 92 6.47 24.40 15.23
CA LEU A 92 5.88 23.11 14.84
C LEU A 92 6.79 21.94 15.21
N MET A 93 8.11 22.06 15.08
CA MET A 93 9.03 21.02 15.54
C MET A 93 8.98 20.80 17.05
N ARG A 94 8.69 21.82 17.85
CA ARG A 94 8.59 21.72 19.32
C ARG A 94 7.24 21.19 19.80
N HIS A 95 6.16 21.63 19.16
CA HIS A 95 4.78 21.38 19.62
C HIS A 95 4.03 20.32 18.81
N GLY A 96 4.58 19.90 17.67
CA GLY A 96 3.91 18.96 16.75
C GLY A 96 2.67 19.58 16.09
N LEU A 97 1.73 18.72 15.70
CA LEU A 97 0.48 19.11 15.03
C LEU A 97 -0.73 19.23 15.97
N SER A 98 -0.51 19.21 17.29
CA SER A 98 -1.59 19.24 18.28
C SER A 98 -2.10 20.63 18.62
N ASP A 99 -1.33 21.67 18.33
CA ASP A 99 -1.72 23.07 18.57
C ASP A 99 -2.53 23.63 17.37
N PRO A 100 -3.85 23.86 17.54
CA PRO A 100 -4.69 24.37 16.46
C PRO A 100 -4.25 25.71 15.91
N ALA A 101 -3.72 26.61 16.77
CA ALA A 101 -3.31 27.95 16.35
C ALA A 101 -2.05 27.90 15.46
N LEU A 102 -1.15 26.95 15.71
CA LEU A 102 0.01 26.73 14.83
C LEU A 102 -0.39 26.17 13.48
N ILE A 103 -1.39 25.28 13.44
CA ILE A 103 -1.92 24.75 12.19
C ILE A 103 -2.61 25.84 11.38
N ASP A 104 -3.39 26.72 12.03
CA ASP A 104 -4.07 27.84 11.36
C ASP A 104 -3.05 28.80 10.73
N GLN A 105 -1.98 29.15 11.45
CA GLN A 105 -0.88 29.96 10.92
C GLN A 105 -0.16 29.26 9.77
N CYS A 106 0.08 27.95 9.89
CA CYS A 106 0.72 27.14 8.85
C CYS A 106 -0.12 27.15 7.56
N PHE A 107 -1.41 26.93 7.67
CA PHE A 107 -2.30 26.91 6.52
C PHE A 107 -2.47 28.26 5.84
N ALA A 108 -2.51 29.36 6.64
CA ALA A 108 -2.50 30.71 6.10
C ALA A 108 -1.22 30.97 5.28
N LEU A 109 -0.05 30.60 5.80
CA LEU A 109 1.22 30.73 5.08
C LEU A 109 1.25 29.84 3.81
N ILE A 110 0.79 28.58 3.90
CA ILE A 110 0.74 27.68 2.73
C ILE A 110 -0.16 28.27 1.64
N ARG A 111 -1.32 28.82 2.00
CA ARG A 111 -2.24 29.46 1.06
C ARG A 111 -1.58 30.63 0.33
N GLU A 112 -0.86 31.50 1.08
CA GLU A 112 -0.17 32.66 0.48
C GLU A 112 0.98 32.22 -0.41
N VAL A 113 1.86 31.33 0.08
CA VAL A 113 3.00 30.82 -0.69
C VAL A 113 2.52 30.10 -1.96
N THR A 114 1.50 29.24 -1.88
CA THR A 114 0.95 28.56 -3.05
C THR A 114 0.38 29.55 -4.06
N GLY A 115 -0.26 30.63 -3.57
CA GLY A 115 -0.75 31.73 -4.40
C GLY A 115 0.36 32.44 -5.16
N ARG A 116 1.52 32.70 -4.53
CA ARG A 116 2.68 33.34 -5.17
C ARG A 116 3.39 32.41 -6.14
N MET A 117 3.64 31.17 -5.73
CA MET A 117 4.45 30.23 -6.52
C MET A 117 3.68 29.61 -7.70
N LEU A 118 2.39 29.34 -7.55
CA LEU A 118 1.58 28.60 -8.54
C LEU A 118 0.41 29.42 -9.11
N GLY A 119 0.17 30.63 -8.63
CA GLY A 119 -1.02 31.40 -9.00
C GLY A 119 -2.35 30.83 -8.45
N MET A 120 -2.26 29.84 -7.57
CA MET A 120 -3.43 29.11 -7.04
C MET A 120 -3.52 29.29 -5.51
N ARG A 121 -4.55 30.00 -5.04
CA ARG A 121 -4.85 30.13 -3.62
C ARG A 121 -5.88 29.10 -3.21
N HIS A 122 -5.64 28.40 -2.10
CA HIS A 122 -6.60 27.43 -1.56
C HIS A 122 -7.93 28.10 -1.24
N PHE A 123 -9.01 27.48 -1.64
CA PHE A 123 -10.36 27.86 -1.21
C PHE A 123 -10.63 27.38 0.23
N PRO A 124 -11.58 27.99 0.96
CA PRO A 124 -11.91 27.54 2.33
C PRO A 124 -12.26 26.05 2.42
N VAL A 125 -12.95 25.50 1.43
CA VAL A 125 -13.27 24.07 1.37
C VAL A 125 -12.01 23.18 1.26
N GLN A 126 -10.99 23.64 0.56
CA GLN A 126 -9.70 22.93 0.47
C GLN A 126 -8.91 23.05 1.79
N LEU A 127 -8.92 24.20 2.45
CA LEU A 127 -8.36 24.38 3.78
C LEU A 127 -9.06 23.44 4.78
N MET A 128 -10.39 23.32 4.71
CA MET A 128 -11.16 22.35 5.50
C MET A 128 -10.69 20.91 5.24
N GLY A 129 -10.51 20.51 3.98
CA GLY A 129 -9.98 19.20 3.62
C GLY A 129 -8.61 18.94 4.23
N GLY A 130 -7.72 19.94 4.20
CA GLY A 130 -6.41 19.91 4.86
C GLY A 130 -6.52 19.72 6.38
N LEU A 131 -7.41 20.46 7.05
CA LEU A 131 -7.66 20.34 8.50
C LEU A 131 -8.13 18.92 8.88
N VAL A 132 -9.04 18.34 8.10
CA VAL A 132 -9.48 16.94 8.28
C VAL A 132 -8.30 15.99 8.23
N MET A 133 -7.42 16.16 7.25
CA MET A 133 -6.27 15.27 7.06
C MET A 133 -5.20 15.47 8.14
N VAL A 134 -4.94 16.70 8.60
CA VAL A 134 -4.03 16.95 9.72
C VAL A 134 -4.58 16.35 11.02
N GLU A 135 -5.89 16.28 11.21
CA GLU A 135 -6.49 15.57 12.35
C GLU A 135 -6.39 14.03 12.23
N GLY A 136 -5.90 13.48 11.11
CA GLY A 136 -5.83 12.04 10.87
C GLY A 136 -7.18 11.47 10.43
N GLY A 137 -7.93 12.19 9.61
CA GLY A 137 -9.20 11.79 9.03
C GLY A 137 -9.15 11.67 7.51
N LEU A 138 -10.29 11.30 6.92
CA LEU A 138 -10.52 11.27 5.48
C LEU A 138 -11.44 12.41 5.07
N ALA A 139 -10.99 13.22 4.10
CA ALA A 139 -11.78 14.28 3.50
C ALA A 139 -12.49 13.75 2.26
N GLU A 140 -13.83 13.70 2.29
CA GLU A 140 -14.60 13.47 1.06
C GLU A 140 -14.70 14.78 0.29
N MET A 141 -13.95 14.85 -0.79
CA MET A 141 -13.89 16.01 -1.70
C MET A 141 -14.31 15.57 -3.10
N ALA A 142 -15.32 16.21 -3.66
CA ALA A 142 -15.80 15.88 -5.00
C ALA A 142 -14.68 15.97 -6.06
N THR A 143 -14.84 15.22 -7.14
CA THR A 143 -13.91 15.28 -8.27
C THR A 143 -13.87 16.70 -8.85
N GLY A 144 -12.66 17.20 -9.14
CA GLY A 144 -12.47 18.55 -9.66
C GLY A 144 -12.29 19.64 -8.59
N GLU A 145 -12.47 19.35 -7.30
CA GLU A 145 -12.30 20.32 -6.20
C GLU A 145 -10.82 20.61 -5.82
N GLY A 146 -9.85 20.11 -6.61
CA GLY A 146 -8.44 20.43 -6.42
C GLY A 146 -7.73 19.61 -5.34
N LYS A 147 -7.99 18.31 -5.27
CA LYS A 147 -7.36 17.38 -4.33
C LYS A 147 -5.83 17.49 -4.30
N THR A 148 -5.18 17.66 -5.45
CA THR A 148 -3.72 17.75 -5.57
C THR A 148 -3.12 18.90 -4.73
N ILE A 149 -3.68 20.10 -4.78
CA ILE A 149 -3.19 21.23 -3.97
C ILE A 149 -3.61 21.12 -2.52
N THR A 150 -4.75 20.46 -2.24
CA THR A 150 -5.20 20.20 -0.88
C THR A 150 -4.22 19.29 -0.12
N ALA A 151 -3.58 18.33 -0.81
CA ALA A 151 -2.55 17.47 -0.22
C ALA A 151 -1.32 18.22 0.30
N LEU A 152 -1.01 19.41 -0.25
CA LEU A 152 0.08 20.26 0.25
C LEU A 152 -0.09 20.62 1.74
N LEU A 153 -1.33 20.89 2.17
CA LEU A 153 -1.62 21.38 3.50
C LEU A 153 -1.15 20.41 4.61
N PRO A 154 -1.61 19.14 4.64
CA PRO A 154 -1.14 18.17 5.62
C PRO A 154 0.33 17.77 5.39
N ALA A 155 0.79 17.71 4.14
CA ALA A 155 2.15 17.30 3.84
C ALA A 155 3.19 18.31 4.33
N ILE A 156 2.99 19.60 4.07
CA ILE A 156 3.87 20.67 4.55
C ILE A 156 3.80 20.77 6.07
N ALA A 157 2.58 20.79 6.67
CA ALA A 157 2.44 20.86 8.12
C ALA A 157 3.15 19.70 8.82
N GLY A 158 2.99 18.47 8.33
CA GLY A 158 3.66 17.28 8.84
C GLY A 158 5.19 17.38 8.73
N ALA A 159 5.68 17.75 7.56
CA ALA A 159 7.12 17.89 7.29
C ALA A 159 7.74 19.04 8.13
N MET A 160 7.07 20.17 8.29
CA MET A 160 7.51 21.25 9.17
C MET A 160 7.54 20.83 10.64
N ALA A 161 6.69 19.89 11.05
CA ALA A 161 6.72 19.31 12.40
C ALA A 161 7.81 18.21 12.55
N GLY A 162 8.66 18.01 11.54
CA GLY A 162 9.76 17.04 11.56
C GLY A 162 9.35 15.59 11.27
N MET A 163 8.14 15.39 10.77
CA MET A 163 7.68 14.04 10.38
C MET A 163 7.97 13.79 8.90
N PRO A 164 8.65 12.68 8.53
CA PRO A 164 8.66 12.22 7.16
C PRO A 164 7.23 11.96 6.67
N VAL A 165 6.88 12.52 5.52
CA VAL A 165 5.54 12.40 4.94
C VAL A 165 5.59 11.61 3.65
N HIS A 166 4.74 10.61 3.51
CA HIS A 166 4.54 9.89 2.26
C HIS A 166 3.18 10.30 1.65
N VAL A 167 3.23 10.82 0.44
CA VAL A 167 2.04 11.18 -0.34
C VAL A 167 1.82 10.11 -1.39
N PHE A 168 0.72 9.39 -1.26
CA PHE A 168 0.37 8.27 -2.14
C PHE A 168 -0.48 8.72 -3.31
N THR A 169 -0.07 8.33 -4.51
CA THR A 169 -0.79 8.54 -5.76
C THR A 169 -1.14 7.21 -6.42
N VAL A 170 -2.06 7.23 -7.39
CA VAL A 170 -2.56 6.00 -8.04
C VAL A 170 -1.52 5.40 -8.98
N ASN A 171 -0.65 6.22 -9.59
CA ASN A 171 0.36 5.75 -10.53
C ASN A 171 1.60 6.65 -10.53
N ASP A 172 2.67 6.15 -11.13
CA ASP A 172 3.99 6.81 -11.18
C ASP A 172 3.93 8.15 -11.93
N TYR A 173 3.16 8.22 -13.02
CA TYR A 173 2.99 9.47 -13.76
C TYR A 173 2.43 10.60 -12.89
N LEU A 174 1.40 10.30 -12.07
CA LEU A 174 0.85 11.29 -11.15
C LEU A 174 1.83 11.65 -10.04
N ALA A 175 2.60 10.69 -9.55
CA ALA A 175 3.63 10.96 -8.54
C ALA A 175 4.69 11.95 -9.06
N GLU A 176 5.21 11.74 -10.26
CA GLU A 176 6.19 12.63 -10.88
C GLU A 176 5.60 13.98 -11.23
N ARG A 177 4.44 14.01 -11.90
CA ARG A 177 3.76 15.24 -12.32
C ARG A 177 3.44 16.15 -11.12
N ASP A 178 2.82 15.58 -10.08
CA ASP A 178 2.40 16.34 -8.92
C ASP A 178 3.62 16.81 -8.10
N ALA A 179 4.62 15.96 -7.92
CA ALA A 179 5.88 16.34 -7.29
C ALA A 179 6.58 17.48 -8.05
N ALA A 180 6.72 17.38 -9.37
CA ALA A 180 7.35 18.42 -10.18
C ALA A 180 6.59 19.75 -10.10
N LYS A 181 5.27 19.71 -10.22
CA LYS A 181 4.39 20.89 -10.14
C LYS A 181 4.46 21.59 -8.78
N LEU A 182 4.52 20.81 -7.69
CA LEU A 182 4.41 21.30 -6.32
C LEU A 182 5.76 21.59 -5.66
N ARG A 183 6.87 21.14 -6.28
CA ARG A 183 8.24 21.32 -5.79
C ARG A 183 8.56 22.76 -5.38
N PRO A 184 8.24 23.81 -6.17
CA PRO A 184 8.57 25.18 -5.79
C PRO A 184 7.94 25.61 -4.46
N VAL A 185 6.75 25.08 -4.14
CA VAL A 185 6.06 25.37 -2.87
C VAL A 185 6.80 24.71 -1.70
N TYR A 186 7.17 23.43 -1.82
CA TYR A 186 7.93 22.72 -0.78
C TYR A 186 9.28 23.39 -0.51
N GLU A 187 10.03 23.72 -1.58
CA GLU A 187 11.34 24.37 -1.49
C GLU A 187 11.26 25.73 -0.80
N ARG A 188 10.18 26.49 -1.02
CA ARG A 188 9.96 27.78 -0.34
C ARG A 188 9.79 27.62 1.18
N PHE A 189 9.27 26.47 1.65
CA PHE A 189 9.23 26.13 3.08
C PHE A 189 10.53 25.49 3.59
N GLY A 190 11.58 25.42 2.76
CA GLY A 190 12.85 24.76 3.08
C GLY A 190 12.68 23.25 3.25
N LEU A 191 11.72 22.65 2.54
CA LEU A 191 11.42 21.21 2.59
C LEU A 191 11.94 20.53 1.32
N SER A 192 12.59 19.39 1.52
CA SER A 192 13.05 18.53 0.43
C SER A 192 11.94 17.60 -0.06
N LEU A 193 11.96 17.32 -1.39
CA LEU A 193 10.96 16.50 -2.05
C LEU A 193 11.61 15.36 -2.83
N GLY A 194 11.24 14.11 -2.48
CA GLY A 194 11.62 12.89 -3.16
C GLY A 194 10.47 12.29 -3.96
N VAL A 195 10.78 11.45 -4.93
CA VAL A 195 9.80 10.67 -5.71
C VAL A 195 10.29 9.24 -5.81
N VAL A 196 9.40 8.30 -5.56
CA VAL A 196 9.65 6.85 -5.67
C VAL A 196 8.71 6.27 -6.72
N ILE A 197 9.32 5.77 -7.80
CA ILE A 197 8.63 5.19 -8.96
C ILE A 197 9.24 3.84 -9.33
N HIS A 198 8.56 3.12 -10.21
CA HIS A 198 9.04 1.86 -10.75
C HIS A 198 10.38 2.04 -11.49
N GLY A 199 11.22 1.00 -11.46
CA GLY A 199 12.51 0.98 -12.18
C GLY A 199 13.68 1.67 -11.46
N GLN A 200 13.45 2.40 -10.36
CA GLN A 200 14.54 3.00 -9.58
C GLN A 200 15.33 1.95 -8.82
N GLU A 201 16.65 2.12 -8.81
CA GLU A 201 17.57 1.30 -8.02
C GLU A 201 17.53 1.63 -6.53
N THR A 202 17.94 0.68 -5.67
CA THR A 202 17.90 0.82 -4.21
C THR A 202 18.63 2.09 -3.69
N PRO A 203 19.80 2.49 -4.20
CA PRO A 203 20.46 3.74 -3.78
C PRO A 203 19.63 4.99 -4.08
N GLU A 204 18.98 5.05 -5.26
CA GLU A 204 18.12 6.17 -5.67
C GLU A 204 16.87 6.27 -4.78
N ARG A 205 16.22 5.13 -4.53
CA ARG A 205 15.08 5.05 -3.60
C ARG A 205 15.46 5.54 -2.21
N ARG A 206 16.61 5.09 -1.70
CA ARG A 206 17.13 5.53 -0.39
C ARG A 206 17.41 7.04 -0.36
N ALA A 207 17.91 7.60 -1.44
CA ALA A 207 18.09 9.06 -1.57
C ALA A 207 16.74 9.79 -1.57
N ALA A 208 15.73 9.27 -2.28
CA ALA A 208 14.38 9.84 -2.28
C ALA A 208 13.75 9.82 -0.89
N TYR A 209 13.87 8.73 -0.12
CA TYR A 209 13.32 8.64 1.25
C TYR A 209 14.06 9.51 2.29
N ARG A 210 15.22 10.09 1.96
CA ARG A 210 15.86 11.10 2.82
C ARG A 210 15.13 12.44 2.80
N ALA A 211 14.33 12.70 1.78
CA ALA A 211 13.54 13.92 1.66
C ALA A 211 12.47 14.02 2.77
N ASP A 212 12.04 15.24 3.07
CA ASP A 212 11.01 15.52 4.07
C ASP A 212 9.63 15.00 3.62
N VAL A 213 9.36 15.11 2.32
CA VAL A 213 8.12 14.62 1.69
C VAL A 213 8.51 13.70 0.53
N VAL A 214 7.84 12.55 0.42
CA VAL A 214 8.07 11.57 -0.65
C VAL A 214 6.75 11.26 -1.34
N TYR A 215 6.72 11.46 -2.65
CA TYR A 215 5.61 11.01 -3.52
C TYR A 215 5.89 9.62 -4.07
N GLY A 216 4.87 8.78 -4.15
CA GLY A 216 5.00 7.47 -4.76
C GLY A 216 3.70 6.71 -4.80
N THR A 217 3.70 5.55 -5.43
CA THR A 217 2.52 4.69 -5.49
C THR A 217 2.41 3.78 -4.27
N ASN A 218 1.20 3.35 -3.95
CA ASN A 218 0.94 2.36 -2.91
C ASN A 218 1.78 1.10 -3.10
N LYS A 219 1.93 0.65 -4.35
CA LYS A 219 2.71 -0.53 -4.72
C LYS A 219 4.19 -0.35 -4.38
N GLU A 220 4.84 0.68 -4.89
CA GLU A 220 6.28 0.89 -4.76
C GLU A 220 6.71 1.08 -3.29
N ILE A 221 5.99 1.95 -2.57
CA ILE A 221 6.31 2.23 -1.15
C ILE A 221 6.06 0.99 -0.28
N THR A 222 5.03 0.17 -0.58
CA THR A 222 4.79 -1.06 0.18
C THR A 222 5.85 -2.12 -0.10
N PHE A 223 6.35 -2.24 -1.33
CA PHE A 223 7.47 -3.14 -1.63
C PHE A 223 8.77 -2.70 -0.93
N ASP A 224 9.05 -1.40 -0.86
CA ASP A 224 10.22 -0.91 -0.11
C ASP A 224 10.10 -1.22 1.39
N TYR A 225 8.88 -1.10 1.94
CA TYR A 225 8.60 -1.56 3.31
C TYR A 225 8.87 -3.07 3.48
N LEU A 226 8.45 -3.92 2.55
CA LEU A 226 8.71 -5.35 2.61
C LEU A 226 10.21 -5.67 2.53
N ARG A 227 10.97 -4.96 1.68
CA ARG A 227 12.44 -5.08 1.61
C ARG A 227 13.08 -4.74 2.95
N ASP A 228 12.68 -3.64 3.57
CA ASP A 228 13.16 -3.25 4.90
C ASP A 228 12.78 -4.26 5.98
N GLN A 229 11.55 -4.81 5.96
CA GLN A 229 11.14 -5.85 6.91
C GLN A 229 11.98 -7.14 6.75
N THR A 230 12.34 -7.48 5.53
CA THR A 230 13.22 -8.62 5.24
C THR A 230 14.63 -8.35 5.78
N ALA A 231 15.18 -7.15 5.54
CA ALA A 231 16.49 -6.73 6.06
C ALA A 231 16.53 -6.66 7.59
N LEU A 232 15.44 -6.24 8.24
CA LEU A 232 15.31 -6.20 9.70
C LEU A 232 15.23 -7.59 10.35
N GLY A 233 14.79 -8.60 9.56
CA GLY A 233 14.63 -9.98 10.03
C GLY A 233 13.46 -10.17 11.00
N PRO A 234 13.27 -11.38 11.57
CA PRO A 234 12.16 -11.70 12.46
C PRO A 234 12.16 -10.78 13.68
N LYS A 235 10.99 -10.23 13.99
CA LYS A 235 10.75 -9.22 15.04
C LYS A 235 11.19 -9.69 16.43
N ARG A 236 12.44 -9.49 16.77
CA ARG A 236 12.91 -9.55 18.15
C ARG A 236 12.88 -8.11 18.68
N GLY A 237 12.13 -7.88 19.74
CA GLY A 237 11.74 -6.63 20.41
C GLY A 237 12.50 -5.31 20.10
N ALA A 238 11.81 -4.18 20.17
CA ALA A 238 12.36 -2.85 19.84
C ALA A 238 13.67 -2.54 20.57
N ALA A 239 13.80 -2.93 21.84
CA ALA A 239 15.03 -2.75 22.62
C ALA A 239 16.24 -3.46 22.02
N ARG A 240 16.08 -4.68 21.49
CA ARG A 240 17.17 -5.42 20.83
C ARG A 240 17.58 -4.80 19.50
N ARG A 241 16.66 -4.10 18.82
CA ARG A 241 16.99 -3.32 17.62
C ARG A 241 17.83 -2.09 17.98
N VAL A 242 17.42 -1.33 18.99
CA VAL A 242 18.20 -0.18 19.50
C VAL A 242 19.58 -0.59 19.95
N MET A 243 19.70 -1.69 20.72
CA MET A 243 20.98 -2.22 21.17
C MET A 243 21.86 -2.64 19.99
N ARG A 244 21.29 -3.26 18.97
CA ARG A 244 22.01 -3.68 17.78
C ARG A 244 22.48 -2.49 16.92
N ASP A 245 21.67 -1.43 16.82
CA ASP A 245 22.02 -0.21 16.08
C ASP A 245 23.10 0.60 16.83
N LEU A 246 23.13 0.55 18.17
CA LEU A 246 24.16 1.19 19.00
C LEU A 246 25.49 0.42 19.02
N PHE A 247 25.44 -0.91 19.02
CA PHE A 247 26.60 -1.77 19.19
C PHE A 247 26.91 -2.66 17.98
N GLY A 248 26.12 -2.54 16.92
CA GLY A 248 26.07 -3.55 15.92
C GLY A 248 26.85 -3.33 14.65
N ASP A 249 26.95 -4.41 14.00
CA ASP A 249 27.57 -4.72 12.74
C ASP A 249 27.37 -3.62 11.66
N ARG A 250 28.46 -2.92 11.33
CA ARG A 250 28.54 -2.02 10.18
C ARG A 250 28.38 -2.71 8.82
N ALA A 251 28.21 -4.03 8.82
CA ALA A 251 28.15 -4.87 7.62
C ALA A 251 26.74 -5.03 7.01
N ARG A 252 25.67 -4.48 7.63
CA ARG A 252 24.32 -4.58 7.08
C ARG A 252 24.03 -3.47 6.10
N GLU A 253 23.33 -3.83 5.00
CA GLU A 253 22.78 -2.82 4.10
C GLU A 253 21.86 -1.86 4.85
N PRO A 254 22.03 -0.55 4.67
CA PRO A 254 21.20 0.44 5.30
C PRO A 254 19.77 0.32 4.79
N LEU A 255 18.78 0.53 5.67
CA LEU A 255 17.37 0.52 5.34
C LEU A 255 17.05 1.53 4.22
N ILE A 256 16.02 1.24 3.45
CA ILE A 256 15.56 2.08 2.35
C ILE A 256 14.77 3.27 2.90
N MET A 257 13.83 2.98 3.81
CA MET A 257 12.89 3.95 4.38
C MET A 257 13.34 4.43 5.76
N ARG A 258 12.83 5.59 6.20
CA ARG A 258 13.02 6.13 7.55
C ARG A 258 11.93 5.72 8.56
N GLY A 259 11.03 4.82 8.18
CA GLY A 259 9.86 4.43 8.96
C GLY A 259 8.55 4.98 8.41
N LEU A 260 7.44 4.71 9.11
CA LEU A 260 6.08 5.00 8.66
C LEU A 260 5.43 6.07 9.55
N TYR A 261 5.80 7.34 9.36
CA TYR A 261 5.32 8.44 10.19
C TYR A 261 3.94 8.94 9.76
N PHE A 262 3.86 9.62 8.63
CA PHE A 262 2.62 10.23 8.18
C PHE A 262 2.34 9.85 6.71
N ALA A 263 1.16 9.27 6.46
CA ALA A 263 0.65 8.98 5.12
C ALA A 263 -0.50 9.92 4.77
N VAL A 264 -0.41 10.53 3.59
CA VAL A 264 -1.47 11.28 2.94
C VAL A 264 -1.85 10.55 1.66
N VAL A 265 -3.06 9.98 1.61
CA VAL A 265 -3.49 9.11 0.51
C VAL A 265 -4.48 9.84 -0.38
N ALA A 266 -4.10 10.07 -1.63
CA ALA A 266 -5.03 10.49 -2.67
C ALA A 266 -5.82 9.27 -3.18
N GLU A 267 -7.09 9.44 -3.54
CA GLU A 267 -8.00 8.37 -3.96
C GLU A 267 -8.06 7.22 -2.93
N ALA A 268 -8.41 7.58 -1.69
CA ALA A 268 -8.35 6.70 -0.53
C ALA A 268 -9.34 5.52 -0.61
N ASP A 269 -10.45 5.64 -1.34
CA ASP A 269 -11.40 4.57 -1.62
C ASP A 269 -10.75 3.38 -2.36
N SER A 270 -10.07 3.65 -3.47
CA SER A 270 -9.41 2.61 -4.25
C SER A 270 -8.37 1.85 -3.42
N ILE A 271 -7.56 2.57 -2.64
CA ILE A 271 -6.47 1.97 -1.88
C ILE A 271 -6.96 1.28 -0.59
N PHE A 272 -7.90 1.91 0.14
CA PHE A 272 -8.32 1.41 1.45
C PHE A 272 -9.48 0.42 1.39
N ILE A 273 -10.24 0.38 0.28
CA ILE A 273 -11.38 -0.51 0.11
C ILE A 273 -11.12 -1.51 -1.01
N ASP A 274 -10.97 -1.04 -2.27
CA ASP A 274 -10.90 -1.93 -3.43
C ASP A 274 -9.66 -2.82 -3.40
N GLU A 275 -8.48 -2.23 -3.16
CA GLU A 275 -7.21 -2.94 -3.11
C GLU A 275 -6.80 -3.41 -1.71
N ALA A 276 -7.59 -3.11 -0.66
CA ALA A 276 -7.23 -3.32 0.74
C ALA A 276 -6.69 -4.72 1.06
N ARG A 277 -7.31 -5.75 0.48
CA ARG A 277 -7.01 -7.16 0.73
C ARG A 277 -5.98 -7.74 -0.24
N THR A 278 -5.57 -7.01 -1.26
CA THR A 278 -4.57 -7.46 -2.23
C THR A 278 -3.25 -7.75 -1.51
N PRO A 279 -2.76 -9.00 -1.58
CA PRO A 279 -1.49 -9.35 -0.96
C PRO A 279 -0.34 -8.91 -1.87
N LEU A 280 0.60 -8.18 -1.30
CA LEU A 280 1.90 -7.91 -1.90
C LEU A 280 2.88 -8.94 -1.38
N ILE A 281 3.55 -9.64 -2.28
CA ILE A 281 4.43 -10.75 -1.97
C ILE A 281 5.82 -10.40 -2.52
N LEU A 282 6.79 -10.32 -1.61
CA LEU A 282 8.20 -10.24 -1.97
C LEU A 282 8.77 -11.64 -2.01
N SER A 283 9.15 -12.10 -3.18
CA SER A 283 9.80 -13.40 -3.38
C SER A 283 11.26 -13.21 -3.75
N ALA A 284 12.13 -14.09 -3.25
CA ALA A 284 13.49 -14.21 -3.73
C ALA A 284 13.62 -15.51 -4.53
N GLU A 285 14.31 -15.43 -5.65
CA GLU A 285 14.74 -16.62 -6.35
C GLU A 285 15.94 -17.21 -5.60
N MET A 286 15.77 -18.41 -5.08
CA MET A 286 16.88 -19.21 -4.59
C MET A 286 17.46 -19.92 -5.80
N PRO A 287 18.78 -19.97 -5.98
CA PRO A 287 19.37 -20.77 -7.03
C PRO A 287 18.74 -22.16 -7.02
N ALA A 288 18.46 -22.70 -8.20
CA ALA A 288 18.04 -24.09 -8.30
C ALA A 288 19.16 -24.94 -7.69
N ASN A 289 18.98 -25.37 -6.44
CA ASN A 289 19.85 -26.38 -5.86
C ASN A 289 19.37 -27.70 -6.46
N ASP A 290 19.73 -27.91 -7.72
CA ASP A 290 19.40 -29.14 -8.42
C ASP A 290 20.43 -30.19 -8.01
N ASP A 291 20.09 -30.91 -6.97
CA ASP A 291 20.73 -32.15 -6.57
C ASP A 291 20.09 -33.35 -7.26
N GLY A 292 19.46 -33.16 -8.45
CA GLY A 292 18.76 -34.17 -9.22
C GLY A 292 17.38 -34.55 -8.66
N LEU A 293 16.83 -33.77 -7.76
CA LEU A 293 15.55 -34.06 -7.08
C LEU A 293 14.38 -34.18 -8.07
N TYR A 294 14.28 -33.26 -9.03
CA TYR A 294 13.15 -33.20 -9.95
C TYR A 294 13.21 -34.31 -11.01
N LEU A 295 14.40 -34.60 -11.50
CA LEU A 295 14.61 -35.73 -12.42
C LEU A 295 14.32 -37.08 -11.73
N ALA A 296 14.87 -37.28 -10.51
CA ALA A 296 14.58 -38.48 -9.73
C ALA A 296 13.08 -38.62 -9.40
N ALA A 297 12.34 -37.50 -9.19
CA ALA A 297 10.91 -37.56 -8.99
C ALA A 297 10.16 -37.98 -10.24
N LEU A 298 10.53 -37.47 -11.43
CA LEU A 298 9.93 -37.88 -12.70
C LEU A 298 10.21 -39.35 -13.02
N GLU A 299 11.42 -39.86 -12.77
CA GLU A 299 11.78 -41.27 -12.97
C GLU A 299 11.01 -42.18 -11.98
N LEU A 300 10.90 -41.80 -10.74
CA LEU A 300 10.16 -42.54 -9.73
C LEU A 300 8.69 -42.68 -10.12
N VAL A 301 8.02 -41.60 -10.50
CA VAL A 301 6.57 -41.62 -10.77
C VAL A 301 6.22 -42.32 -12.10
N ARG A 302 7.14 -42.45 -13.03
CA ARG A 302 6.95 -43.24 -14.25
C ARG A 302 6.69 -44.74 -13.94
N GLN A 303 7.06 -45.23 -12.77
CA GLN A 303 6.82 -46.60 -12.32
C GLN A 303 5.44 -46.77 -11.65
N LEU A 304 4.68 -45.67 -11.49
CA LEU A 304 3.37 -45.69 -10.88
C LEU A 304 2.24 -45.83 -11.89
N GLU A 305 1.20 -46.58 -11.56
CA GLU A 305 0.04 -46.86 -12.41
C GLU A 305 -1.19 -46.10 -11.89
N GLU A 306 -1.90 -45.47 -12.83
CA GLU A 306 -3.17 -44.82 -12.55
C GLU A 306 -4.24 -45.84 -12.11
N GLY A 307 -5.14 -45.44 -11.20
CA GLY A 307 -6.17 -46.29 -10.61
C GLY A 307 -5.65 -47.20 -9.52
N ARG A 308 -4.37 -47.62 -9.54
CA ARG A 308 -3.73 -48.52 -8.57
C ARG A 308 -2.93 -47.72 -7.50
N HIS A 309 -2.09 -46.81 -7.94
CA HIS A 309 -1.15 -46.08 -7.10
C HIS A 309 -1.58 -44.62 -6.92
N TYR A 310 -2.30 -44.04 -7.86
CA TYR A 310 -2.85 -42.67 -7.77
C TYR A 310 -4.15 -42.55 -8.56
N ARG A 311 -4.90 -41.45 -8.28
CA ARG A 311 -6.09 -41.04 -9.01
C ARG A 311 -5.94 -39.59 -9.44
N ILE A 312 -6.39 -39.28 -10.64
CA ILE A 312 -6.43 -37.91 -11.16
C ILE A 312 -7.84 -37.38 -11.02
N ARG A 313 -7.95 -36.17 -10.44
CA ARG A 313 -9.20 -35.37 -10.43
C ARG A 313 -9.02 -34.23 -11.43
N GLU A 314 -9.54 -34.40 -12.62
CA GLU A 314 -9.37 -33.43 -13.72
C GLU A 314 -10.00 -32.08 -13.36
N ALA A 315 -11.17 -32.07 -12.68
CA ALA A 315 -11.88 -30.85 -12.31
C ALA A 315 -11.04 -29.90 -11.45
N ASP A 316 -10.23 -30.44 -10.54
CA ASP A 316 -9.40 -29.69 -9.60
C ASP A 316 -7.91 -29.66 -10.03
N ARG A 317 -7.58 -30.30 -11.15
CA ARG A 317 -6.20 -30.56 -11.58
C ARG A 317 -5.32 -31.14 -10.45
N ALA A 318 -5.88 -32.02 -9.65
CA ALA A 318 -5.25 -32.58 -8.48
C ALA A 318 -4.94 -34.07 -8.66
N VAL A 319 -3.85 -34.53 -8.08
CA VAL A 319 -3.43 -35.92 -8.01
C VAL A 319 -3.48 -36.39 -6.57
N GLU A 320 -4.18 -37.49 -6.32
CA GLU A 320 -4.27 -38.13 -5.02
C GLU A 320 -3.58 -39.51 -5.06
N LEU A 321 -2.62 -39.72 -4.18
CA LEU A 321 -2.01 -41.02 -3.97
C LEU A 321 -2.97 -41.95 -3.22
N THR A 322 -3.05 -43.20 -3.63
CA THR A 322 -3.76 -44.26 -2.88
C THR A 322 -2.88 -44.75 -1.73
N GLU A 323 -3.46 -45.49 -0.76
CA GLU A 323 -2.70 -46.14 0.32
C GLU A 323 -1.55 -47.02 -0.25
N ARG A 324 -1.77 -47.64 -1.39
CA ARG A 324 -0.74 -48.41 -2.08
C ARG A 324 0.32 -47.50 -2.72
N GLY A 325 -0.13 -46.36 -3.30
CA GLY A 325 0.78 -45.37 -3.86
C GLY A 325 1.71 -44.78 -2.80
N HIS A 326 1.21 -44.45 -1.63
CA HIS A 326 2.03 -43.95 -0.51
C HIS A 326 3.15 -44.95 -0.16
N ARG A 327 2.83 -46.27 -0.10
CA ARG A 327 3.83 -47.31 0.20
C ARG A 327 4.87 -47.46 -0.90
N VAL A 328 4.45 -47.54 -2.15
CA VAL A 328 5.36 -47.68 -3.29
C VAL A 328 6.26 -46.45 -3.44
N VAL A 329 5.75 -45.26 -3.29
CA VAL A 329 6.57 -44.02 -3.28
C VAL A 329 7.59 -44.03 -2.14
N ALA A 330 7.22 -44.57 -0.97
CA ALA A 330 8.15 -44.72 0.13
C ALA A 330 9.27 -45.66 -0.17
N GLU A 331 8.94 -46.85 -0.71
CA GLU A 331 9.90 -47.89 -1.11
C GLU A 331 10.84 -47.43 -2.21
N LEU A 332 10.31 -46.84 -3.29
CA LEU A 332 11.11 -46.35 -4.42
C LEU A 332 12.00 -45.17 -4.08
N SER A 333 11.66 -44.42 -3.05
CA SER A 333 12.46 -43.26 -2.54
C SER A 333 13.53 -43.70 -1.55
N GLU A 334 13.56 -44.93 -1.06
CA GLU A 334 14.61 -45.45 -0.22
C GLU A 334 15.95 -45.45 -0.98
N GLY A 335 16.96 -44.80 -0.38
CA GLY A 335 18.28 -44.70 -1.01
C GLY A 335 18.50 -43.45 -1.87
N LEU A 336 17.47 -42.65 -2.14
CA LEU A 336 17.64 -41.33 -2.80
C LEU A 336 18.34 -40.35 -1.87
N PRO A 337 19.36 -39.59 -2.35
CA PRO A 337 20.23 -38.78 -1.48
C PRO A 337 19.55 -37.54 -0.89
N GLN A 338 18.52 -37.01 -1.56
CA GLN A 338 17.93 -35.74 -1.22
C GLN A 338 17.10 -35.81 0.08
N THR A 339 17.30 -34.87 0.99
CA THR A 339 16.63 -34.81 2.31
C THR A 339 15.10 -34.79 2.21
N ARG A 340 14.53 -34.24 1.14
CA ARG A 340 13.07 -34.19 0.92
C ARG A 340 12.41 -35.56 0.86
N TRP A 341 13.09 -36.58 0.36
CA TRP A 341 12.57 -37.95 0.30
C TRP A 341 12.40 -38.60 1.67
N ARG A 342 13.14 -38.13 2.69
CA ARG A 342 13.06 -38.64 4.07
C ARG A 342 11.84 -38.08 4.83
N ILE A 343 11.28 -36.95 4.37
CA ILE A 343 10.13 -36.31 4.99
C ILE A 343 8.86 -36.75 4.28
N ARG A 344 8.00 -37.51 4.94
CA ARG A 344 6.79 -38.11 4.35
C ARG A 344 5.97 -37.09 3.54
N GLN A 345 5.60 -35.96 4.15
CA GLN A 345 4.77 -34.95 3.50
C GLN A 345 5.44 -34.33 2.25
N ALA A 346 6.75 -34.05 2.31
CA ALA A 346 7.48 -33.48 1.19
C ALA A 346 7.62 -34.51 0.03
N ARG A 347 7.86 -35.77 0.37
CA ARG A 347 7.95 -36.89 -0.57
C ARG A 347 6.65 -37.11 -1.32
N GLU A 348 5.52 -37.16 -0.60
CA GLU A 348 4.19 -37.35 -1.18
C GLU A 348 3.79 -36.15 -2.05
N GLN A 349 4.12 -34.95 -1.63
CA GLN A 349 3.87 -33.72 -2.39
C GLN A 349 4.64 -33.71 -3.71
N ILE A 350 5.95 -34.00 -3.70
CA ILE A 350 6.75 -33.96 -4.93
C ILE A 350 6.35 -35.08 -5.89
N ALA A 351 5.98 -36.25 -5.39
CA ALA A 351 5.49 -37.36 -6.22
C ALA A 351 4.14 -36.98 -6.87
N SER A 352 3.20 -36.40 -6.13
CA SER A 352 1.92 -35.96 -6.69
C SER A 352 2.10 -34.86 -7.74
N GLN A 353 3.02 -33.92 -7.53
CA GLN A 353 3.34 -32.88 -8.51
C GLN A 353 4.07 -33.42 -9.74
N ALA A 354 4.94 -34.39 -9.58
CA ALA A 354 5.61 -35.06 -10.72
C ALA A 354 4.61 -35.81 -11.59
N ILE A 355 3.62 -36.49 -11.00
CA ILE A 355 2.51 -37.10 -11.74
C ILE A 355 1.69 -36.01 -12.46
N ALA A 356 1.37 -34.92 -11.78
CA ALA A 356 0.65 -33.78 -12.38
C ALA A 356 1.41 -33.22 -13.58
N ALA A 357 2.72 -32.97 -13.46
CA ALA A 357 3.58 -32.47 -14.54
C ALA A 357 3.55 -33.40 -15.79
N LEU A 358 3.53 -34.71 -15.57
CA LEU A 358 3.51 -35.69 -16.66
C LEU A 358 2.13 -35.89 -17.30
N ARG A 359 1.03 -35.78 -16.50
CA ARG A 359 -0.30 -36.19 -16.93
C ARG A 359 -1.26 -35.05 -17.19
N LEU A 360 -1.17 -33.94 -16.42
CA LEU A 360 -2.13 -32.86 -16.45
C LEU A 360 -1.64 -31.63 -17.22
N TYR A 361 -0.32 -31.42 -17.30
CA TYR A 361 0.25 -30.26 -17.98
C TYR A 361 0.87 -30.64 -19.32
N GLN A 362 0.32 -30.06 -20.39
CA GLN A 362 0.70 -30.39 -21.78
C GLN A 362 1.35 -29.16 -22.44
N ARG A 363 2.44 -29.44 -23.18
CA ARG A 363 3.10 -28.45 -24.03
C ARG A 363 2.13 -27.95 -25.10
N ASP A 364 2.25 -26.69 -25.48
CA ASP A 364 1.44 -25.98 -26.49
C ASP A 364 -0.04 -25.78 -26.11
N ARG A 365 -0.45 -26.21 -24.89
CA ARG A 365 -1.74 -25.95 -24.30
C ARG A 365 -1.62 -25.17 -22.99
N ASP A 366 -0.90 -25.73 -22.04
CA ASP A 366 -0.75 -25.15 -20.69
C ASP A 366 0.52 -24.30 -20.57
N TYR A 367 1.52 -24.58 -21.42
CA TYR A 367 2.78 -23.86 -21.47
C TYR A 367 3.44 -24.02 -22.84
N ILE A 368 4.37 -23.12 -23.14
CA ILE A 368 5.29 -23.19 -24.27
C ILE A 368 6.73 -23.21 -23.75
N VAL A 369 7.63 -23.69 -24.59
CA VAL A 369 9.08 -23.57 -24.37
C VAL A 369 9.60 -22.54 -25.35
N ALA A 370 10.09 -21.42 -24.83
CA ALA A 370 10.69 -20.34 -25.61
C ALA A 370 11.94 -19.81 -24.90
N GLU A 371 13.00 -19.58 -25.66
CA GLU A 371 14.28 -19.06 -25.12
C GLU A 371 14.84 -19.93 -23.97
N ASP A 372 14.76 -21.26 -24.15
CA ASP A 372 15.19 -22.25 -23.14
C ASP A 372 14.48 -22.17 -21.79
N LYS A 373 13.24 -21.61 -21.77
CA LYS A 373 12.42 -21.46 -20.58
C LYS A 373 11.00 -21.94 -20.81
N VAL A 374 10.42 -22.50 -19.76
CA VAL A 374 8.98 -22.83 -19.72
C VAL A 374 8.21 -21.55 -19.43
N GLN A 375 7.25 -21.22 -20.27
CA GLN A 375 6.36 -20.06 -20.09
C GLN A 375 4.91 -20.49 -20.07
N ILE A 376 4.18 -20.05 -19.04
CA ILE A 376 2.76 -20.43 -18.84
C ILE A 376 1.87 -19.75 -19.88
N VAL A 377 0.92 -20.50 -20.41
CA VAL A 377 -0.16 -19.98 -21.27
C VAL A 377 -1.45 -19.89 -20.45
N ASP A 378 -2.08 -18.73 -20.46
CA ASP A 378 -3.39 -18.56 -19.82
C ASP A 378 -4.48 -19.23 -20.64
N GLU A 379 -5.19 -20.18 -20.04
CA GLU A 379 -6.23 -20.98 -20.73
C GLU A 379 -7.37 -20.14 -21.29
N SER A 380 -7.70 -19.02 -20.63
CA SER A 380 -8.86 -18.21 -21.00
C SER A 380 -8.54 -17.22 -22.13
N THR A 381 -7.32 -16.70 -22.17
CA THR A 381 -6.91 -15.66 -23.11
C THR A 381 -5.92 -16.12 -24.17
N GLY A 382 -5.30 -17.29 -23.99
CA GLY A 382 -4.22 -17.80 -24.84
C GLY A 382 -2.92 -16.97 -24.78
N ARG A 383 -2.81 -16.05 -23.78
CA ARG A 383 -1.63 -15.18 -23.65
C ARG A 383 -0.51 -15.88 -22.89
N VAL A 384 0.70 -15.67 -23.36
CA VAL A 384 1.91 -16.12 -22.67
C VAL A 384 2.16 -15.22 -21.47
N MET A 385 2.38 -15.83 -20.31
CA MET A 385 2.65 -15.18 -19.03
C MET A 385 4.09 -15.48 -18.58
N ALA A 386 5.07 -14.81 -19.19
CA ALA A 386 6.49 -15.04 -18.95
C ALA A 386 6.92 -14.81 -17.48
N ASP A 387 6.21 -13.93 -16.73
CA ASP A 387 6.56 -13.60 -15.35
C ASP A 387 5.88 -14.51 -14.30
N ARG A 388 5.09 -15.49 -14.72
CA ARG A 388 4.40 -16.42 -13.81
C ARG A 388 5.10 -17.78 -13.77
N SER A 389 5.04 -18.41 -12.60
CA SER A 389 5.51 -19.78 -12.38
C SER A 389 4.52 -20.53 -11.51
N TRP A 390 4.41 -21.86 -11.72
CA TRP A 390 3.65 -22.72 -10.80
C TRP A 390 4.40 -22.90 -9.48
N GLU A 391 3.63 -22.98 -8.41
CA GLU A 391 4.16 -23.11 -7.06
C GLU A 391 4.55 -24.56 -6.71
N GLY A 392 5.30 -24.71 -5.63
CA GLY A 392 5.55 -25.99 -4.94
C GLY A 392 6.49 -26.94 -5.68
N GLY A 393 7.24 -26.47 -6.68
CA GLY A 393 8.16 -27.31 -7.47
C GLY A 393 7.58 -27.86 -8.77
N LEU A 394 6.29 -27.59 -9.07
CA LEU A 394 5.66 -28.03 -10.31
C LEU A 394 6.33 -27.40 -11.56
N HIS A 395 6.71 -26.11 -11.46
CA HIS A 395 7.38 -25.42 -12.56
C HIS A 395 8.71 -26.10 -12.90
N GLN A 396 9.53 -26.37 -11.89
CA GLN A 396 10.82 -27.07 -12.04
C GLN A 396 10.64 -28.52 -12.54
N LEU A 397 9.57 -29.20 -12.16
CA LEU A 397 9.24 -30.53 -12.67
C LEU A 397 8.89 -30.48 -14.17
N ILE A 398 8.22 -29.45 -14.64
CA ILE A 398 7.93 -29.28 -16.07
C ILE A 398 9.20 -28.87 -16.84
N GLU A 399 10.03 -27.99 -16.25
CA GLU A 399 11.35 -27.66 -16.82
C GLU A 399 12.24 -28.92 -16.96
N ALA A 400 12.30 -29.76 -15.92
CA ALA A 400 13.00 -31.01 -15.93
C ALA A 400 12.41 -32.01 -16.96
N LYS A 401 11.08 -32.03 -17.16
CA LYS A 401 10.38 -32.83 -18.17
C LYS A 401 10.76 -32.41 -19.59
N GLU A 402 10.91 -31.09 -19.82
CA GLU A 402 11.26 -30.52 -21.13
C GLU A 402 12.77 -30.35 -21.33
N GLU A 403 13.60 -30.80 -20.36
CA GLU A 403 15.07 -30.78 -20.41
C GLU A 403 15.64 -29.37 -20.64
N VAL A 404 14.96 -28.33 -20.08
CA VAL A 404 15.43 -26.96 -20.10
C VAL A 404 16.10 -26.58 -18.77
N GLU A 405 16.78 -25.42 -18.76
CA GLU A 405 17.44 -24.94 -17.55
C GLU A 405 16.41 -24.74 -16.41
N LEU A 406 16.71 -25.28 -15.22
CA LEU A 406 15.83 -25.20 -14.08
C LEU A 406 15.83 -23.79 -13.50
N SER A 407 14.67 -23.17 -13.45
CA SER A 407 14.47 -21.90 -12.75
C SER A 407 14.64 -22.05 -11.25
N GLY A 408 15.12 -21.00 -10.59
CA GLY A 408 15.24 -20.96 -9.13
C GLY A 408 13.88 -21.14 -8.44
N THR A 409 13.88 -21.77 -7.28
CA THR A 409 12.66 -21.88 -6.46
C THR A 409 12.34 -20.50 -5.88
N ARG A 410 11.15 -19.97 -6.21
CA ARG A 410 10.68 -18.70 -5.63
C ARG A 410 10.19 -18.92 -4.20
N ASN A 411 10.97 -18.46 -3.22
CA ASN A 411 10.58 -18.48 -1.82
C ASN A 411 9.98 -17.13 -1.42
N THR A 412 8.78 -17.17 -0.82
CA THR A 412 8.16 -15.97 -0.26
C THR A 412 8.96 -15.48 0.95
N MET A 413 9.65 -14.36 0.79
CA MET A 413 10.44 -13.71 1.84
C MET A 413 9.57 -12.92 2.81
N ALA A 414 8.63 -12.16 2.27
CA ALA A 414 7.69 -11.36 3.06
C ALA A 414 6.38 -11.15 2.29
N ARG A 415 5.29 -10.99 3.04
CA ARG A 415 3.98 -10.65 2.45
C ARG A 415 3.21 -9.71 3.37
N ILE A 416 2.47 -8.78 2.78
CA ILE A 416 1.56 -7.89 3.51
C ILE A 416 0.40 -7.49 2.59
N THR A 417 -0.77 -7.22 3.15
CA THR A 417 -1.87 -6.57 2.43
C THR A 417 -1.78 -5.07 2.62
N TYR A 418 -2.34 -4.27 1.69
CA TYR A 418 -2.40 -2.81 1.86
C TYR A 418 -3.07 -2.41 3.17
N GLN A 419 -4.17 -3.07 3.54
CA GLN A 419 -4.84 -2.84 4.82
C GLN A 419 -3.89 -2.95 6.01
N ARG A 420 -3.07 -4.00 6.06
CA ARG A 420 -2.09 -4.19 7.15
C ARG A 420 -0.94 -3.20 7.08
N PHE A 421 -0.52 -2.80 5.89
CA PHE A 421 0.55 -1.84 5.68
C PHE A 421 0.15 -0.45 6.16
N PHE A 422 -0.96 0.10 5.67
CA PHE A 422 -1.39 1.46 6.03
C PHE A 422 -1.70 1.63 7.52
N ARG A 423 -2.16 0.58 8.19
CA ARG A 423 -2.35 0.56 9.65
C ARG A 423 -1.06 0.72 10.45
N ARG A 424 0.11 0.56 9.81
CA ARG A 424 1.42 0.75 10.44
C ARG A 424 1.85 2.20 10.55
N TYR A 425 1.26 3.10 9.78
CA TYR A 425 1.57 4.52 9.88
C TYR A 425 1.18 5.07 11.25
N LEU A 426 2.06 5.91 11.84
CA LEU A 426 1.75 6.61 13.09
C LEU A 426 0.59 7.57 12.90
N ARG A 427 0.53 8.24 11.73
CA ARG A 427 -0.58 9.07 11.30
C ARG A 427 -1.00 8.67 9.89
N LEU A 428 -2.28 8.42 9.73
CA LEU A 428 -2.89 8.06 8.46
C LEU A 428 -3.98 9.05 8.13
N SER A 429 -3.99 9.54 6.91
CA SER A 429 -5.04 10.41 6.39
C SER A 429 -5.19 10.27 4.89
N GLY A 430 -6.20 10.87 4.32
CA GLY A 430 -6.39 10.86 2.88
C GLY A 430 -7.63 11.62 2.43
N MET A 431 -7.90 11.52 1.16
CA MET A 431 -9.04 12.13 0.51
C MET A 431 -9.53 11.27 -0.67
N SER A 432 -10.81 11.33 -0.94
CA SER A 432 -11.45 10.74 -2.11
C SER A 432 -12.76 11.45 -2.43
N GLY A 433 -13.34 11.14 -3.58
CA GLY A 433 -14.66 11.65 -3.98
C GLY A 433 -15.83 10.82 -3.45
N THR A 434 -15.60 9.59 -2.95
CA THR A 434 -16.64 8.56 -2.74
C THR A 434 -16.47 7.72 -1.47
N VAL A 435 -15.98 8.30 -0.37
CA VAL A 435 -15.68 7.56 0.87
C VAL A 435 -16.78 7.58 1.94
N LYS A 436 -17.84 8.38 1.76
CA LYS A 436 -18.92 8.50 2.75
C LYS A 436 -19.67 7.18 2.93
N GLU A 437 -19.94 6.49 1.86
CA GLU A 437 -20.70 5.22 1.88
C GLU A 437 -19.91 4.11 2.59
N THR A 438 -18.58 4.11 2.45
CA THR A 438 -17.66 3.17 3.08
C THR A 438 -17.10 3.63 4.43
N ALA A 439 -17.60 4.77 4.96
CA ALA A 439 -17.14 5.31 6.23
C ALA A 439 -17.21 4.34 7.43
N PRO A 440 -18.20 3.46 7.55
CA PRO A 440 -18.21 2.44 8.59
C PRO A 440 -17.01 1.51 8.52
N GLU A 441 -16.65 1.04 7.33
CA GLU A 441 -15.53 0.13 7.10
C GLU A 441 -14.19 0.84 7.33
N LEU A 442 -14.05 2.08 6.85
CA LEU A 442 -12.88 2.91 7.06
C LEU A 442 -12.60 3.17 8.55
N TRP A 443 -13.67 3.35 9.34
CA TRP A 443 -13.54 3.44 10.79
C TRP A 443 -13.14 2.10 11.41
N ALA A 444 -13.85 1.02 11.09
CA ALA A 444 -13.61 -0.31 11.68
C ALA A 444 -12.21 -0.86 11.34
N ASP A 445 -11.75 -0.64 10.11
CA ASP A 445 -10.50 -1.21 9.64
C ASP A 445 -9.29 -0.32 9.91
N TYR A 446 -9.42 1.01 9.87
CA TYR A 446 -8.30 1.95 9.99
C TYR A 446 -8.45 2.96 11.13
N GLY A 447 -9.61 3.08 11.75
CA GLY A 447 -9.92 4.12 12.73
C GLY A 447 -10.04 5.51 12.11
N LEU A 448 -10.32 5.60 10.81
CA LEU A 448 -10.39 6.85 10.06
C LEU A 448 -11.81 7.41 10.05
N LYS A 449 -11.95 8.66 10.51
CA LYS A 449 -13.20 9.40 10.46
C LYS A 449 -13.36 10.07 9.10
N VAL A 450 -14.50 9.85 8.45
CA VAL A 450 -14.85 10.51 7.19
C VAL A 450 -15.55 11.84 7.47
N THR A 451 -15.08 12.90 6.84
CA THR A 451 -15.70 14.22 6.86
C THR A 451 -16.05 14.66 5.44
N VAL A 452 -17.32 14.94 5.21
CA VAL A 452 -17.78 15.43 3.91
C VAL A 452 -17.46 16.91 3.80
N VAL A 453 -16.66 17.27 2.80
CA VAL A 453 -16.29 18.65 2.49
C VAL A 453 -17.29 19.18 1.46
N PRO A 454 -17.92 20.35 1.71
CA PRO A 454 -18.85 20.93 0.75
C PRO A 454 -18.13 21.34 -0.54
N ARG A 455 -18.85 21.41 -1.63
CA ARG A 455 -18.33 21.93 -2.90
C ARG A 455 -18.06 23.43 -2.77
N ASN A 456 -17.00 23.90 -3.44
CA ASN A 456 -16.68 25.33 -3.49
C ASN A 456 -17.72 26.14 -4.29
N ARG A 457 -18.33 25.50 -5.31
CA ARG A 457 -19.40 26.08 -6.14
C ARG A 457 -20.58 25.14 -6.24
N PRO A 458 -21.81 25.67 -6.42
CA PRO A 458 -22.98 24.82 -6.65
C PRO A 458 -22.79 23.89 -7.84
N ASN A 459 -23.34 22.68 -7.74
CA ASN A 459 -23.32 21.72 -8.84
C ASN A 459 -24.35 22.14 -9.90
N LEU A 460 -23.87 22.54 -11.06
CA LEU A 460 -24.70 22.92 -12.20
C LEU A 460 -24.97 21.76 -13.17
N ARG A 461 -24.39 20.58 -12.90
CA ARG A 461 -24.60 19.39 -13.72
C ARG A 461 -26.07 18.98 -13.68
N ARG A 462 -26.68 18.85 -14.87
CA ARG A 462 -28.04 18.34 -15.03
C ARG A 462 -27.95 16.96 -15.66
N ASP A 463 -28.56 15.98 -15.03
CA ASP A 463 -28.77 14.66 -15.65
C ASP A 463 -29.94 14.76 -16.63
N ARG A 464 -29.67 14.50 -17.91
CA ARG A 464 -30.69 14.50 -18.98
C ARG A 464 -31.27 13.10 -19.21
N GLY A 465 -30.95 12.13 -18.36
CA GLY A 465 -31.38 10.74 -18.48
C GLY A 465 -30.62 9.95 -19.54
N HIS A 466 -31.16 8.78 -19.88
CA HIS A 466 -30.55 7.87 -20.85
C HIS A 466 -31.22 8.01 -22.22
N GLN A 467 -30.42 8.21 -23.25
CA GLN A 467 -30.87 8.15 -24.66
C GLN A 467 -30.42 6.83 -25.28
N ARG A 468 -31.33 6.15 -25.97
CA ARG A 468 -31.02 4.94 -26.74
C ARG A 468 -31.01 5.26 -28.20
N HIS A 469 -29.99 4.81 -28.91
CA HIS A 469 -29.80 5.03 -30.33
C HIS A 469 -29.81 3.69 -31.07
N ALA A 470 -30.31 3.69 -32.31
CA ALA A 470 -30.44 2.47 -33.12
C ALA A 470 -29.07 1.92 -33.55
N ASP A 471 -28.09 2.80 -33.76
CA ASP A 471 -26.76 2.46 -34.21
C ASP A 471 -25.68 3.39 -33.60
N ALA A 472 -24.42 3.04 -33.83
CA ALA A 472 -23.29 3.81 -33.32
C ALA A 472 -23.16 5.20 -33.98
N ALA A 473 -23.55 5.36 -35.27
CA ALA A 473 -23.45 6.61 -35.98
C ALA A 473 -24.42 7.66 -35.40
N SER A 474 -25.68 7.28 -35.20
CA SER A 474 -26.69 8.14 -34.57
C SER A 474 -26.34 8.47 -33.10
N LYS A 475 -25.74 7.54 -32.36
CA LYS A 475 -25.22 7.79 -30.99
C LYS A 475 -24.13 8.86 -31.02
N TRP A 476 -23.15 8.75 -31.90
CA TRP A 476 -22.04 9.71 -31.93
C TRP A 476 -22.48 11.08 -32.48
N ALA A 477 -23.44 11.14 -33.40
CA ALA A 477 -24.05 12.39 -33.85
C ALA A 477 -24.73 13.11 -32.66
N ALA A 478 -25.55 12.41 -31.88
CA ALA A 478 -26.20 12.96 -30.69
C ALA A 478 -25.21 13.40 -29.59
N VAL A 479 -24.09 12.72 -29.45
CA VAL A 479 -23.01 13.13 -28.50
C VAL A 479 -22.34 14.42 -28.99
N ALA A 480 -22.18 14.60 -30.30
CA ALA A 480 -21.56 15.80 -30.86
C ALA A 480 -22.47 17.03 -30.75
N GLU A 481 -23.80 16.84 -30.75
CA GLU A 481 -24.79 17.92 -30.59
C GLU A 481 -25.02 18.33 -29.12
N ALA A 482 -24.68 17.47 -28.16
CA ALA A 482 -24.96 17.67 -26.74
C ALA A 482 -23.90 18.50 -26.01
#